data_20cbe94b968cf037f7f411eee39f61be
#
_entry.id   20cbe94b968cf037f7f411eee39f61be
#
_cell.length_a   1.000
_cell.length_b   1.000
_cell.length_c   1.000
_cell.angle_alpha   90.00
_cell.angle_beta   90.00
_cell.angle_gamma   90.00
#
_symmetry.space_group_name_H-M   'P 1'
#
loop_
_entity.id
_entity.type
_entity.pdbx_description
1 polymer ?
#
loop_
_entity_poly.entity_id
_entity_poly.type
_entity_poly.pdbx_seq_one_letter_code
_entity_poly.pdbx_strand_id
1 'polypeptide(L)'
;MKFFIDTANLAQIKEAQALGVLDGVTTNPSLMAKEGITGKNNILKHYVDICNLVEGDVSAEVNALDFEGMVKEGEELAELHDQIVVKLPMTKEGVMAAKHFSDKGIKTNVTLVFSAGQALLAAKAGATYVSPFIGRLDDVSTDGLNLIQEIREIYDNYGYETQILAASVRHTMHIVNCAKIGADVMTGPLSAIYGLLKHPLTDIGLAQFVADFEKGNK
;
A
#
# COMPACT_ATOMS: atom_id res chain seq x y z
N MET A 1 4.32 7.18 9.60
CA MET A 1 3.52 6.42 8.61
C MET A 1 4.26 6.42 7.29
N LYS A 2 4.48 5.25 6.71
CA LYS A 2 5.09 5.10 5.38
C LYS A 2 4.07 5.45 4.28
N PHE A 3 4.56 6.00 3.18
CA PHE A 3 3.76 6.33 1.99
C PHE A 3 4.09 5.36 0.86
N PHE A 4 3.11 4.55 0.48
CA PHE A 4 3.17 3.73 -0.72
C PHE A 4 2.27 4.34 -1.80
N ILE A 5 2.64 4.13 -3.07
CA ILE A 5 1.77 4.46 -4.20
C ILE A 5 1.08 3.20 -4.73
N ASP A 6 -0.22 3.29 -5.02
CA ASP A 6 -1.01 2.18 -5.57
C ASP A 6 -1.14 2.31 -7.09
N THR A 7 -0.17 1.77 -7.81
CA THR A 7 -0.09 1.88 -9.28
C THR A 7 0.85 0.84 -9.88
N ALA A 8 0.63 0.50 -11.16
CA ALA A 8 1.57 -0.22 -12.01
C ALA A 8 2.27 0.69 -13.04
N ASN A 9 1.96 1.99 -13.04
CA ASN A 9 2.51 2.95 -14.00
C ASN A 9 3.90 3.45 -13.57
N LEU A 10 4.94 3.08 -14.32
CA LEU A 10 6.33 3.43 -14.00
C LEU A 10 6.59 4.94 -14.00
N ALA A 11 5.87 5.72 -14.82
CA ALA A 11 6.03 7.18 -14.85
C ALA A 11 5.48 7.81 -13.56
N GLN A 12 4.33 7.35 -13.06
CA GLN A 12 3.77 7.80 -11.77
C GLN A 12 4.67 7.41 -10.59
N ILE A 13 5.29 6.22 -10.62
CA ILE A 13 6.24 5.80 -9.59
C ILE A 13 7.47 6.71 -9.58
N LYS A 14 8.05 7.01 -10.74
CA LYS A 14 9.18 7.95 -10.87
C LYS A 14 8.83 9.35 -10.36
N GLU A 15 7.62 9.82 -10.69
CA GLU A 15 7.13 11.13 -10.25
C GLU A 15 6.95 11.16 -8.72
N ALA A 16 6.37 10.10 -8.12
CA ALA A 16 6.25 9.98 -6.67
C ALA A 16 7.62 9.89 -5.99
N GLN A 17 8.56 9.13 -6.57
CA GLN A 17 9.93 9.01 -6.05
C GLN A 17 10.66 10.36 -6.05
N ALA A 18 10.41 11.21 -7.05
CA ALA A 18 11.03 12.54 -7.13
C ALA A 18 10.60 13.49 -5.99
N LEU A 19 9.47 13.23 -5.32
CA LEU A 19 9.09 13.95 -4.10
C LEU A 19 9.98 13.62 -2.88
N GLY A 20 10.71 12.49 -2.92
CA GLY A 20 11.56 12.04 -1.81
C GLY A 20 10.80 11.53 -0.58
N VAL A 21 9.52 11.19 -0.72
CA VAL A 21 8.65 10.72 0.38
C VAL A 21 8.02 9.35 0.12
N LEU A 22 8.42 8.67 -0.95
CA LEU A 22 7.88 7.37 -1.32
C LEU A 22 8.67 6.26 -0.62
N ASP A 23 7.95 5.38 0.10
CA ASP A 23 8.52 4.27 0.87
C ASP A 23 8.21 2.89 0.25
N GLY A 24 7.43 2.82 -0.82
CA GLY A 24 7.10 1.56 -1.48
C GLY A 24 5.95 1.65 -2.47
N VAL A 25 5.60 0.51 -3.03
CA VAL A 25 4.57 0.39 -4.09
C VAL A 25 3.65 -0.77 -3.80
N THR A 26 2.36 -0.58 -3.98
CA THR A 26 1.40 -1.67 -4.11
C THR A 26 0.90 -1.76 -5.54
N THR A 27 0.73 -2.97 -6.02
CA THR A 27 0.06 -3.24 -7.29
C THR A 27 -1.02 -4.29 -7.11
N ASN A 28 -1.76 -4.56 -8.17
CA ASN A 28 -2.71 -5.66 -8.27
C ASN A 28 -2.96 -6.00 -9.73
N PRO A 29 -3.60 -7.16 -10.04
CA PRO A 29 -3.85 -7.57 -11.42
C PRO A 29 -4.64 -6.55 -12.25
N SER A 30 -5.57 -5.82 -11.62
CA SER A 30 -6.36 -4.78 -12.31
C SER A 30 -5.51 -3.57 -12.72
N LEU A 31 -4.56 -3.15 -11.88
CA LEU A 31 -3.63 -2.07 -12.20
C LEU A 31 -2.66 -2.48 -13.31
N MET A 32 -2.15 -3.72 -13.28
CA MET A 32 -1.32 -4.27 -14.35
C MET A 32 -2.08 -4.29 -15.68
N ALA A 33 -3.32 -4.79 -15.67
CA ALA A 33 -4.16 -4.84 -16.88
C ALA A 33 -4.46 -3.43 -17.43
N LYS A 34 -4.69 -2.43 -16.58
CA LYS A 34 -4.92 -1.04 -16.97
C LYS A 34 -3.73 -0.44 -17.71
N GLU A 35 -2.51 -0.82 -17.34
CA GLU A 35 -1.28 -0.39 -18.02
C GLU A 35 -0.95 -1.27 -19.24
N GLY A 36 -1.82 -2.22 -19.62
CA GLY A 36 -1.59 -3.13 -20.73
C GLY A 36 -0.52 -4.19 -20.47
N ILE A 37 -0.12 -4.39 -19.21
CA ILE A 37 0.86 -5.41 -18.82
C ILE A 37 0.16 -6.75 -18.73
N THR A 38 0.36 -7.58 -19.73
CA THR A 38 -0.28 -8.90 -19.86
C THR A 38 0.74 -9.99 -20.18
N GLY A 39 0.40 -11.23 -19.84
CA GLY A 39 1.28 -12.38 -19.99
C GLY A 39 2.30 -12.50 -18.85
N LYS A 40 2.48 -13.72 -18.37
CA LYS A 40 3.27 -14.04 -17.17
C LYS A 40 4.66 -13.38 -17.18
N ASN A 41 5.43 -13.59 -18.23
CA ASN A 41 6.81 -13.08 -18.30
C ASN A 41 6.87 -11.55 -18.28
N ASN A 42 5.91 -10.87 -18.91
CA ASN A 42 5.85 -9.40 -18.89
C ASN A 42 5.50 -8.89 -17.50
N ILE A 43 4.58 -9.55 -16.80
CA ILE A 43 4.18 -9.20 -15.43
C ILE A 43 5.38 -9.36 -14.47
N LEU A 44 6.07 -10.50 -14.52
CA LEU A 44 7.25 -10.76 -13.68
C LEU A 44 8.36 -9.73 -13.94
N LYS A 45 8.65 -9.46 -15.21
CA LYS A 45 9.61 -8.42 -15.59
C LYS A 45 9.20 -7.04 -15.06
N HIS A 46 7.92 -6.71 -15.16
CA HIS A 46 7.41 -5.41 -14.71
C HIS A 46 7.55 -5.21 -13.20
N TYR A 47 7.38 -6.27 -12.39
CA TYR A 47 7.68 -6.21 -10.96
C TYR A 47 9.15 -5.86 -10.70
N VAL A 48 10.07 -6.49 -11.44
CA VAL A 48 11.51 -6.17 -11.33
C VAL A 48 11.78 -4.71 -11.76
N ASP A 49 11.13 -4.24 -12.83
CA ASP A 49 11.26 -2.85 -13.29
C ASP A 49 10.76 -1.86 -12.19
N ILE A 50 9.69 -2.20 -11.47
CA ILE A 50 9.21 -1.41 -10.32
C ILE A 50 10.24 -1.44 -9.17
N CYS A 51 10.74 -2.61 -8.78
CA CYS A 51 11.73 -2.74 -7.71
C CYS A 51 12.99 -1.91 -7.99
N ASN A 52 13.43 -1.83 -9.25
CA ASN A 52 14.59 -1.03 -9.66
C ASN A 52 14.34 0.50 -9.58
N LEU A 53 13.10 0.94 -9.41
CA LEU A 53 12.74 2.37 -9.31
C LEU A 53 12.58 2.86 -7.88
N VAL A 54 12.36 1.96 -6.91
CA VAL A 54 12.07 2.32 -5.52
C VAL A 54 13.01 1.60 -4.57
N GLU A 55 13.24 2.18 -3.38
CA GLU A 55 14.09 1.56 -2.36
C GLU A 55 13.29 0.73 -1.35
N GLY A 56 11.96 0.79 -1.39
CA GLY A 56 11.06 0.15 -0.42
C GLY A 56 10.37 -1.11 -0.94
N ASP A 57 9.49 -1.63 -0.12
CA ASP A 57 8.75 -2.87 -0.41
C ASP A 57 7.79 -2.70 -1.60
N VAL A 58 7.68 -3.75 -2.42
CA VAL A 58 6.81 -3.82 -3.60
C VAL A 58 5.87 -5.02 -3.45
N SER A 59 4.58 -4.74 -3.27
CA SER A 59 3.56 -5.80 -3.16
C SER A 59 3.21 -6.37 -4.53
N ALA A 60 3.49 -7.66 -4.73
CA ALA A 60 3.20 -8.45 -5.92
C ALA A 60 2.15 -9.51 -5.62
N GLU A 61 1.00 -9.46 -6.28
CA GLU A 61 -0.18 -10.27 -5.95
C GLU A 61 -0.22 -11.58 -6.74
N VAL A 62 -0.47 -12.69 -6.03
CA VAL A 62 -0.75 -13.99 -6.65
C VAL A 62 -2.13 -13.99 -7.31
N ASN A 63 -2.32 -14.85 -8.32
CA ASN A 63 -3.59 -15.02 -9.02
C ASN A 63 -4.28 -16.36 -8.68
N ALA A 64 -3.54 -17.34 -8.20
CA ALA A 64 -4.07 -18.62 -7.78
C ALA A 64 -5.08 -18.45 -6.63
N LEU A 65 -6.08 -19.34 -6.56
CA LEU A 65 -7.12 -19.32 -5.54
C LEU A 65 -6.99 -20.48 -4.53
N ASP A 66 -6.23 -21.50 -4.86
CA ASP A 66 -5.92 -22.64 -4.00
C ASP A 66 -4.55 -22.46 -3.32
N PHE A 67 -4.35 -23.19 -2.22
CA PHE A 67 -3.14 -23.07 -1.40
C PHE A 67 -1.85 -23.41 -2.17
N GLU A 68 -1.83 -24.54 -2.90
CA GLU A 68 -0.65 -25.01 -3.62
C GLU A 68 -0.26 -24.03 -4.75
N GLY A 69 -1.26 -23.51 -5.46
CA GLY A 69 -1.07 -22.49 -6.47
C GLY A 69 -0.52 -21.18 -5.89
N MET A 70 -1.08 -20.71 -4.76
CA MET A 70 -0.59 -19.51 -4.07
C MET A 70 0.86 -19.67 -3.59
N VAL A 71 1.21 -20.83 -3.05
CA VAL A 71 2.59 -21.12 -2.60
C VAL A 71 3.53 -21.08 -3.80
N LYS A 72 3.21 -21.79 -4.90
CA LYS A 72 4.04 -21.83 -6.09
C LYS A 72 4.25 -20.44 -6.72
N GLU A 73 3.17 -19.69 -6.91
CA GLU A 73 3.25 -18.34 -7.47
C GLU A 73 4.00 -17.39 -6.54
N GLY A 74 3.75 -17.46 -5.24
CA GLY A 74 4.37 -16.59 -4.25
C GLY A 74 5.87 -16.85 -4.09
N GLU A 75 6.34 -18.11 -4.14
CA GLU A 75 7.77 -18.43 -4.16
C GLU A 75 8.44 -17.86 -5.41
N GLU A 76 7.83 -18.03 -6.60
CA GLU A 76 8.32 -17.44 -7.85
C GLU A 76 8.41 -15.90 -7.77
N LEU A 77 7.41 -15.25 -7.17
CA LEU A 77 7.43 -13.80 -6.98
C LEU A 77 8.54 -13.37 -5.99
N ALA A 78 8.68 -14.07 -4.86
CA ALA A 78 9.68 -13.74 -3.85
C ALA A 78 11.13 -13.88 -4.36
N GLU A 79 11.37 -14.78 -5.32
CA GLU A 79 12.69 -14.97 -5.95
C GLU A 79 13.09 -13.85 -6.93
N LEU A 80 12.13 -12.98 -7.35
CA LEU A 80 12.41 -11.92 -8.32
C LEU A 80 13.31 -10.81 -7.76
N HIS A 81 13.08 -10.41 -6.51
CA HIS A 81 13.80 -9.32 -5.87
C HIS A 81 13.54 -9.28 -4.36
N ASP A 82 14.53 -8.87 -3.55
CA ASP A 82 14.44 -8.81 -2.07
C ASP A 82 13.38 -7.83 -1.55
N GLN A 83 12.94 -6.88 -2.38
CA GLN A 83 11.88 -5.92 -2.06
C GLN A 83 10.47 -6.48 -2.28
N ILE A 84 10.34 -7.66 -2.88
CA ILE A 84 9.02 -8.25 -3.13
C ILE A 84 8.36 -8.69 -1.83
N VAL A 85 7.11 -8.27 -1.69
CA VAL A 85 6.18 -8.70 -0.66
C VAL A 85 5.06 -9.47 -1.35
N VAL A 86 4.92 -10.75 -1.06
CA VAL A 86 3.90 -11.61 -1.68
C VAL A 86 2.52 -11.20 -1.18
N LYS A 87 1.66 -10.74 -2.09
CA LYS A 87 0.32 -10.26 -1.74
C LYS A 87 -0.70 -11.38 -1.94
N LEU A 88 -1.48 -11.64 -0.89
CA LEU A 88 -2.36 -12.79 -0.75
C LEU A 88 -3.78 -12.34 -0.39
N PRO A 89 -4.84 -12.89 -1.01
CA PRO A 89 -6.22 -12.53 -0.63
C PRO A 89 -6.60 -13.07 0.75
N MET A 90 -7.50 -12.37 1.44
CA MET A 90 -8.03 -12.77 2.74
C MET A 90 -9.05 -13.91 2.60
N THR A 91 -8.56 -15.08 2.24
CA THR A 91 -9.28 -16.36 2.19
C THR A 91 -8.66 -17.37 3.16
N LYS A 92 -9.30 -18.51 3.37
CA LYS A 92 -8.70 -19.60 4.15
C LYS A 92 -7.33 -20.00 3.59
N GLU A 93 -7.26 -20.20 2.29
CA GLU A 93 -6.06 -20.60 1.57
C GLU A 93 -4.98 -19.50 1.63
N GLY A 94 -5.39 -18.21 1.53
CA GLY A 94 -4.50 -17.07 1.65
C GLY A 94 -3.91 -16.94 3.06
N VAL A 95 -4.67 -17.19 4.12
CA VAL A 95 -4.16 -17.22 5.51
C VAL A 95 -3.19 -18.39 5.72
N MET A 96 -3.49 -19.56 5.16
CA MET A 96 -2.56 -20.71 5.19
C MET A 96 -1.25 -20.40 4.45
N ALA A 97 -1.34 -19.76 3.29
CA ALA A 97 -0.17 -19.34 2.52
C ALA A 97 0.64 -18.24 3.26
N ALA A 98 -0.01 -17.27 3.90
CA ALA A 98 0.66 -16.27 4.72
C ALA A 98 1.47 -16.91 5.86
N LYS A 99 0.91 -17.90 6.55
CA LYS A 99 1.64 -18.66 7.58
C LYS A 99 2.83 -19.41 6.99
N HIS A 100 2.64 -20.10 5.86
CA HIS A 100 3.71 -20.83 5.17
C HIS A 100 4.88 -19.90 4.79
N PHE A 101 4.60 -18.73 4.25
CA PHE A 101 5.63 -17.75 3.88
C PHE A 101 6.29 -17.11 5.11
N SER A 102 5.52 -16.81 6.15
CA SER A 102 6.06 -16.31 7.42
C SER A 102 7.08 -17.29 8.03
N ASP A 103 6.79 -18.59 8.01
CA ASP A 103 7.71 -19.62 8.53
C ASP A 103 9.02 -19.73 7.70
N LYS A 104 9.00 -19.26 6.47
CA LYS A 104 10.18 -19.18 5.58
C LYS A 104 10.87 -17.80 5.59
N GLY A 105 10.39 -16.86 6.38
CA GLY A 105 10.91 -15.49 6.42
C GLY A 105 10.58 -14.65 5.18
N ILE A 106 9.61 -15.07 4.37
CA ILE A 106 9.15 -14.34 3.18
C ILE A 106 8.07 -13.34 3.62
N LYS A 107 8.24 -12.08 3.25
CA LYS A 107 7.29 -11.01 3.55
C LYS A 107 5.95 -11.22 2.82
N THR A 108 4.85 -10.99 3.54
CA THR A 108 3.51 -11.08 2.97
C THR A 108 2.65 -9.85 3.24
N ASN A 109 1.71 -9.58 2.33
CA ASN A 109 0.67 -8.57 2.48
C ASN A 109 -0.70 -9.21 2.27
N VAL A 110 -1.45 -9.41 3.36
CA VAL A 110 -2.80 -9.98 3.28
C VAL A 110 -3.79 -8.89 2.90
N THR A 111 -4.38 -9.02 1.72
CA THR A 111 -5.25 -8.01 1.09
C THR A 111 -6.72 -8.40 1.09
N LEU A 112 -7.60 -7.47 0.69
CA LEU A 112 -9.06 -7.62 0.69
C LEU A 112 -9.60 -7.84 2.11
N VAL A 113 -9.09 -7.07 3.05
CA VAL A 113 -9.52 -7.11 4.45
C VAL A 113 -10.59 -6.04 4.69
N PHE A 114 -11.72 -6.48 5.26
CA PHE A 114 -12.91 -5.66 5.50
C PHE A 114 -13.46 -5.76 6.93
N SER A 115 -12.76 -6.49 7.81
CA SER A 115 -13.12 -6.57 9.24
C SER A 115 -11.89 -6.75 10.13
N ALA A 116 -11.99 -6.30 11.37
CA ALA A 116 -10.93 -6.48 12.36
C ALA A 116 -10.65 -7.96 12.67
N GLY A 117 -11.67 -8.83 12.59
CA GLY A 117 -11.49 -10.28 12.73
C GLY A 117 -10.63 -10.90 11.63
N GLN A 118 -10.76 -10.43 10.39
CA GLN A 118 -9.88 -10.81 9.28
C GLN A 118 -8.44 -10.35 9.53
N ALA A 119 -8.27 -9.10 9.97
CA ALA A 119 -6.95 -8.55 10.28
C ALA A 119 -6.27 -9.32 11.43
N LEU A 120 -7.03 -9.72 12.46
CA LEU A 120 -6.52 -10.54 13.55
C LEU A 120 -6.00 -11.91 13.06
N LEU A 121 -6.70 -12.56 12.12
CA LEU A 121 -6.23 -13.82 11.52
C LEU A 121 -4.96 -13.61 10.70
N ALA A 122 -4.85 -12.53 9.94
CA ALA A 122 -3.66 -12.19 9.17
C ALA A 122 -2.44 -12.00 10.10
N ALA A 123 -2.60 -11.25 11.19
CA ALA A 123 -1.55 -11.06 12.19
C ALA A 123 -1.12 -12.37 12.87
N LYS A 124 -2.07 -13.22 13.25
CA LYS A 124 -1.77 -14.54 13.83
C LYS A 124 -1.06 -15.47 12.85
N ALA A 125 -1.27 -15.31 11.55
CA ALA A 125 -0.54 -16.03 10.51
C ALA A 125 0.88 -15.49 10.28
N GLY A 126 1.26 -14.36 10.90
CA GLY A 126 2.58 -13.73 10.76
C GLY A 126 2.73 -12.88 9.51
N ALA A 127 1.65 -12.34 8.98
CA ALA A 127 1.72 -11.42 7.85
C ALA A 127 2.57 -10.19 8.20
N THR A 128 3.40 -9.72 7.25
CA THR A 128 4.17 -8.49 7.40
C THR A 128 3.26 -7.27 7.33
N TYR A 129 2.33 -7.29 6.37
CA TYR A 129 1.33 -6.25 6.17
C TYR A 129 -0.07 -6.85 6.14
N VAL A 130 -1.05 -6.07 6.59
CA VAL A 130 -2.47 -6.29 6.33
C VAL A 130 -3.04 -5.08 5.61
N SER A 131 -3.81 -5.29 4.55
CA SER A 131 -4.38 -4.22 3.74
C SER A 131 -5.91 -4.11 3.95
N PRO A 132 -6.39 -3.37 4.95
CA PRO A 132 -7.80 -3.01 5.09
C PRO A 132 -8.21 -1.99 4.03
N PHE A 133 -9.37 -2.23 3.38
CA PHE A 133 -9.85 -1.44 2.26
C PHE A 133 -10.87 -0.38 2.71
N ILE A 134 -10.38 0.79 3.12
CA ILE A 134 -11.21 1.85 3.68
C ILE A 134 -12.20 2.43 2.66
N GLY A 135 -11.75 2.81 1.48
CA GLY A 135 -12.62 3.44 0.48
C GLY A 135 -13.71 2.53 -0.07
N ARG A 136 -13.49 1.20 -0.12
CA ARG A 136 -14.55 0.25 -0.49
C ARG A 136 -15.62 0.10 0.58
N LEU A 137 -15.28 0.27 1.85
CA LEU A 137 -16.28 0.32 2.93
C LEU A 137 -17.12 1.59 2.82
N ASP A 138 -16.49 2.73 2.54
CA ASP A 138 -17.20 3.99 2.30
C ASP A 138 -18.17 3.88 1.12
N ASP A 139 -17.79 3.17 0.05
CA ASP A 139 -18.66 2.93 -1.13
C ASP A 139 -19.98 2.22 -0.76
N VAL A 140 -20.03 1.50 0.37
CA VAL A 140 -21.22 0.80 0.89
C VAL A 140 -21.77 1.44 2.17
N SER A 141 -21.49 2.72 2.39
CA SER A 141 -21.97 3.52 3.53
C SER A 141 -21.52 3.01 4.90
N THR A 142 -20.33 2.42 4.95
CA THR A 142 -19.65 1.99 6.19
C THR A 142 -18.38 2.82 6.36
N ASP A 143 -18.18 3.43 7.53
CA ASP A 143 -16.98 4.23 7.79
C ASP A 143 -15.73 3.33 7.81
N GLY A 144 -14.93 3.40 6.75
CA GLY A 144 -13.71 2.61 6.61
C GLY A 144 -12.61 2.95 7.62
N LEU A 145 -12.61 4.17 8.17
CA LEU A 145 -11.62 4.58 9.19
C LEU A 145 -11.86 3.88 10.53
N ASN A 146 -13.09 3.53 10.86
CA ASN A 146 -13.39 2.73 12.06
C ASN A 146 -12.68 1.38 12.02
N LEU A 147 -12.59 0.76 10.84
CA LEU A 147 -11.85 -0.50 10.68
C LEU A 147 -10.37 -0.34 11.01
N ILE A 148 -9.73 0.75 10.58
CA ILE A 148 -8.33 1.03 10.92
C ILE A 148 -8.15 1.18 12.43
N GLN A 149 -9.08 1.89 13.09
CA GLN A 149 -9.05 2.11 14.54
C GLN A 149 -9.19 0.80 15.33
N GLU A 150 -10.15 -0.05 14.95
CA GLU A 150 -10.35 -1.38 15.56
C GLU A 150 -9.11 -2.27 15.41
N ILE A 151 -8.50 -2.29 14.22
CA ILE A 151 -7.28 -3.09 13.98
C ILE A 151 -6.13 -2.56 14.82
N ARG A 152 -5.92 -1.24 14.89
CA ARG A 152 -4.85 -0.63 15.68
C ARG A 152 -5.00 -0.97 17.15
N GLU A 153 -6.21 -0.84 17.70
CA GLU A 153 -6.49 -1.19 19.11
C GLU A 153 -6.16 -2.66 19.40
N ILE A 154 -6.59 -3.58 18.52
CA ILE A 154 -6.30 -5.01 18.68
C ILE A 154 -4.80 -5.27 18.61
N TYR A 155 -4.10 -4.67 17.63
CA TYR A 155 -2.68 -4.92 17.44
C TYR A 155 -1.86 -4.37 18.60
N ASP A 156 -2.22 -3.21 19.15
CA ASP A 156 -1.58 -2.64 20.34
C ASP A 156 -1.82 -3.49 21.59
N ASN A 157 -3.06 -3.97 21.80
CA ASN A 157 -3.41 -4.80 22.96
C ASN A 157 -2.60 -6.11 23.02
N TYR A 158 -2.22 -6.67 21.89
CA TYR A 158 -1.54 -7.96 21.82
C TYR A 158 -0.10 -7.88 21.33
N GLY A 159 0.39 -6.68 21.01
CA GLY A 159 1.76 -6.45 20.54
C GLY A 159 2.04 -7.13 19.19
N TYR A 160 1.08 -7.13 18.26
CA TYR A 160 1.32 -7.65 16.91
C TYR A 160 2.24 -6.72 16.11
N GLU A 161 3.26 -7.30 15.47
CA GLU A 161 4.21 -6.57 14.63
C GLU A 161 3.71 -6.35 13.18
N THR A 162 2.59 -7.00 12.80
CA THR A 162 1.97 -6.84 11.49
C THR A 162 1.60 -5.37 11.26
N GLN A 163 2.11 -4.77 10.18
CA GLN A 163 1.88 -3.38 9.85
C GLN A 163 0.51 -3.18 9.18
N ILE A 164 -0.23 -2.17 9.64
CA ILE A 164 -1.51 -1.77 9.05
C ILE A 164 -1.22 -0.93 7.82
N LEU A 165 -1.46 -1.48 6.63
CA LEU A 165 -1.33 -0.81 5.35
C LEU A 165 -2.72 -0.38 4.87
N ALA A 166 -3.15 0.84 5.23
CA ALA A 166 -4.43 1.39 4.82
C ALA A 166 -4.52 1.49 3.29
N ALA A 167 -5.45 0.74 2.70
CA ALA A 167 -5.60 0.59 1.25
C ALA A 167 -6.95 1.13 0.74
N SER A 168 -7.10 1.22 -0.57
CA SER A 168 -8.30 1.83 -1.19
C SER A 168 -8.50 3.28 -0.75
N VAL A 169 -7.41 4.01 -0.55
CA VAL A 169 -7.41 5.45 -0.23
C VAL A 169 -7.98 6.23 -1.41
N ARG A 170 -8.93 7.14 -1.16
CA ARG A 170 -9.64 7.93 -2.19
C ARG A 170 -9.24 9.40 -2.22
N HIS A 171 -8.86 9.97 -1.07
CA HIS A 171 -8.59 11.40 -0.92
C HIS A 171 -7.65 11.69 0.25
N THR A 172 -7.16 12.93 0.32
CA THR A 172 -6.19 13.40 1.32
C THR A 172 -6.63 13.18 2.77
N MET A 173 -7.92 13.33 3.07
CA MET A 173 -8.41 13.15 4.45
C MET A 173 -8.36 11.71 4.91
N HIS A 174 -8.43 10.71 4.01
CA HIS A 174 -8.12 9.32 4.37
C HIS A 174 -6.68 9.21 4.88
N ILE A 175 -5.71 9.83 4.19
CA ILE A 175 -4.29 9.81 4.58
C ILE A 175 -4.10 10.45 5.96
N VAL A 176 -4.64 11.66 6.15
CA VAL A 176 -4.52 12.41 7.42
C VAL A 176 -5.15 11.64 8.57
N ASN A 177 -6.34 11.08 8.39
CA ASN A 177 -7.03 10.35 9.45
C ASN A 177 -6.37 9.00 9.75
N CYS A 178 -5.89 8.26 8.75
CA CYS A 178 -5.09 7.06 8.95
C CYS A 178 -3.83 7.36 9.76
N ALA A 179 -3.14 8.48 9.47
CA ALA A 179 -1.97 8.90 10.24
C ALA A 179 -2.33 9.22 11.70
N LYS A 180 -3.48 9.88 11.97
CA LYS A 180 -3.95 10.20 13.32
C LYS A 180 -4.31 8.94 14.12
N ILE A 181 -4.87 7.93 13.46
CA ILE A 181 -5.24 6.65 14.09
C ILE A 181 -3.99 5.80 14.38
N GLY A 182 -2.91 5.98 13.63
CA GLY A 182 -1.67 5.21 13.79
C GLY A 182 -1.55 4.06 12.80
N ALA A 183 -2.13 4.16 11.59
CA ALA A 183 -1.78 3.24 10.52
C ALA A 183 -0.28 3.32 10.21
N ASP A 184 0.37 2.18 10.00
CA ASP A 184 1.82 2.12 9.79
C ASP A 184 2.20 2.56 8.37
N VAL A 185 1.34 2.25 7.41
CA VAL A 185 1.50 2.52 5.98
C VAL A 185 0.16 2.97 5.41
N MET A 186 0.20 3.85 4.43
CA MET A 186 -0.93 4.11 3.53
C MET A 186 -0.53 3.79 2.09
N THR A 187 -1.44 3.28 1.29
CA THR A 187 -1.26 3.20 -0.16
C THR A 187 -2.44 3.83 -0.88
N GLY A 188 -2.14 4.66 -1.87
CA GLY A 188 -3.17 5.39 -2.60
C GLY A 188 -2.67 5.94 -3.95
N PRO A 189 -3.55 6.56 -4.73
CA PRO A 189 -3.18 7.15 -6.00
C PRO A 189 -2.27 8.38 -5.80
N LEU A 190 -1.40 8.64 -6.76
CA LEU A 190 -0.50 9.79 -6.77
C LEU A 190 -1.25 11.12 -6.50
N SER A 191 -2.46 11.25 -7.03
CA SER A 191 -3.31 12.43 -6.84
C SER A 191 -3.69 12.69 -5.38
N ALA A 192 -3.86 11.65 -4.55
CA ALA A 192 -4.14 11.79 -3.14
C ALA A 192 -2.90 12.27 -2.36
N ILE A 193 -1.71 11.80 -2.74
CA ILE A 193 -0.43 12.26 -2.17
C ILE A 193 -0.18 13.73 -2.53
N TYR A 194 -0.29 14.09 -3.80
CA TYR A 194 -0.16 15.49 -4.24
C TYR A 194 -1.21 16.41 -3.65
N GLY A 195 -2.40 15.89 -3.36
CA GLY A 195 -3.43 16.66 -2.68
C GLY A 195 -3.00 17.20 -1.30
N LEU A 196 -2.07 16.52 -0.62
CA LEU A 196 -1.52 16.99 0.67
C LEU A 196 -0.70 18.27 0.55
N LEU A 197 -0.15 18.57 -0.62
CA LEU A 197 0.62 19.79 -0.88
C LEU A 197 -0.27 21.02 -1.09
N LYS A 198 -1.55 20.81 -1.44
CA LYS A 198 -2.45 21.91 -1.84
C LYS A 198 -3.06 22.59 -0.62
N HIS A 199 -2.71 23.85 -0.44
CA HIS A 199 -3.33 24.69 0.59
C HIS A 199 -3.41 26.15 0.14
N PRO A 200 -4.60 26.80 0.15
CA PRO A 200 -4.76 28.18 -0.35
C PRO A 200 -3.84 29.19 0.37
N LEU A 201 -3.59 29.02 1.67
CA LEU A 201 -2.72 29.92 2.42
C LEU A 201 -1.24 29.77 2.03
N THR A 202 -0.81 28.61 1.58
CA THR A 202 0.55 28.40 1.04
C THR A 202 0.73 29.20 -0.23
N ASP A 203 -0.24 29.15 -1.16
CA ASP A 203 -0.20 29.88 -2.43
C ASP A 203 -0.21 31.40 -2.18
N ILE A 204 -1.09 31.88 -1.29
CA ILE A 204 -1.19 33.29 -0.89
C ILE A 204 0.12 33.75 -0.22
N GLY A 205 0.64 32.97 0.72
CA GLY A 205 1.87 33.29 1.43
C GLY A 205 3.09 33.37 0.52
N LEU A 206 3.20 32.42 -0.43
CA LEU A 206 4.28 32.40 -1.40
C LEU A 206 4.23 33.64 -2.31
N ALA A 207 3.04 33.98 -2.81
CA ALA A 207 2.86 35.18 -3.64
C ALA A 207 3.25 36.46 -2.88
N GLN A 208 2.88 36.57 -1.58
CA GLN A 208 3.26 37.69 -0.74
C GLN A 208 4.78 37.77 -0.54
N PHE A 209 5.46 36.65 -0.24
CA PHE A 209 6.91 36.62 -0.07
C PHE A 209 7.66 37.05 -1.34
N VAL A 210 7.22 36.59 -2.52
CA VAL A 210 7.80 37.01 -3.79
C VAL A 210 7.62 38.52 -4.01
N ALA A 211 6.41 39.06 -3.76
CA ALA A 211 6.14 40.49 -3.92
C ALA A 211 6.96 41.36 -2.97
N ASP A 212 7.16 40.93 -1.73
CA ASP A 212 7.95 41.67 -0.75
C ASP A 212 9.45 41.61 -1.07
N PHE A 213 9.95 40.48 -1.54
CA PHE A 213 11.33 40.34 -2.03
C PHE A 213 11.61 41.31 -3.21
N GLU A 214 10.71 41.37 -4.19
CA GLU A 214 10.85 42.27 -5.36
C GLU A 214 10.81 43.74 -4.96
N LYS A 215 10.03 44.15 -3.94
CA LYS A 215 10.00 45.50 -3.42
C LYS A 215 11.28 45.89 -2.68
N GLY A 216 11.86 44.97 -1.91
CA GLY A 216 13.07 45.18 -1.14
C GLY A 216 14.35 45.30 -1.98
N ASN A 217 14.31 44.88 -3.23
CA ASN A 217 15.44 44.90 -4.20
C ASN A 217 15.34 46.03 -5.23
N LYS A 218 14.37 46.94 -5.09
CA LYS A 218 14.26 48.19 -5.82
C LYS A 218 14.77 49.35 -4.97
#